data_26c9cd220844621728721ed75c5ff212
#
_entry.id   26c9cd220844621728721ed75c5ff212
#
_cell.length_a   1.000
_cell.length_b   1.000
_cell.length_c   1.000
_cell.angle_alpha   90.00
_cell.angle_beta   90.00
_cell.angle_gamma   90.00
#
_symmetry.space_group_name_H-M   'P 1'
#
loop_
_entity.id
_entity.type
_entity.pdbx_description
1 polymer ?
#
loop_
_entity_poly.entity_id
_entity_poly.type
_entity_poly.pdbx_seq_one_letter_code
_entity_poly.pdbx_strand_id
1 'polypeptide(L)'
;MGLLFAKLMTVFGDREHKVIIVGLDNAGKTTILYQFLTKEAVQTSPTIGSNVEEIAVKKTRFLVWDIGGQESLRATWNSYFCNTEIVILVVDSTDRERLTITKEELHRMLAHEDLQNASVLVLANKQDMKNSMSAAEISQSLTLSSLNARSWHVQACCALTGEGLPASLDWMRSRVVAN
;
A
#
# COMPACT_ATOMS: atom_id res chain seq x y z
N MET A 1 -37.48 -4.44 -8.82
CA MET A 1 -36.55 -5.08 -9.76
C MET A 1 -35.37 -4.18 -10.11
N GLY A 2 -35.59 -2.94 -10.52
CA GLY A 2 -34.50 -2.03 -10.88
C GLY A 2 -33.56 -1.71 -9.73
N LEU A 3 -34.09 -1.56 -8.52
CA LEU A 3 -33.25 -1.28 -7.33
C LEU A 3 -32.36 -2.46 -6.97
N LEU A 4 -32.88 -3.68 -7.09
CA LEU A 4 -32.11 -4.88 -6.81
C LEU A 4 -30.99 -5.06 -7.83
N PHE A 5 -31.30 -4.83 -9.10
CA PHE A 5 -30.32 -4.91 -10.18
C PHE A 5 -29.22 -3.85 -10.02
N ALA A 6 -29.60 -2.62 -9.64
CA ALA A 6 -28.64 -1.55 -9.38
C ALA A 6 -27.71 -1.90 -8.21
N LYS A 7 -28.26 -2.49 -7.14
CA LYS A 7 -27.46 -2.96 -6.01
C LYS A 7 -26.50 -4.07 -6.40
N LEU A 8 -26.94 -5.01 -7.23
CA LEU A 8 -26.10 -6.09 -7.72
C LEU A 8 -24.98 -5.54 -8.60
N MET A 9 -25.30 -4.59 -9.47
CA MET A 9 -24.29 -3.95 -10.31
C MET A 9 -23.26 -3.19 -9.48
N THR A 10 -23.72 -2.51 -8.43
CA THR A 10 -22.82 -1.80 -7.51
C THR A 10 -21.91 -2.78 -6.77
N VAL A 11 -22.48 -3.90 -6.30
CA VAL A 11 -21.69 -4.93 -5.59
C VAL A 11 -20.63 -5.54 -6.50
N PHE A 12 -20.96 -5.83 -7.75
CA PHE A 12 -20.00 -6.44 -8.67
C PHE A 12 -19.10 -5.43 -9.37
N GLY A 13 -19.57 -4.19 -9.60
CA GLY A 13 -18.81 -3.14 -10.27
C GLY A 13 -17.94 -2.32 -9.34
N ASP A 14 -18.38 -2.18 -8.08
CA ASP A 14 -17.72 -1.32 -7.06
C ASP A 14 -17.21 -2.14 -5.90
N ARG A 15 -16.73 -3.33 -6.13
CA ARG A 15 -16.14 -4.15 -5.07
C ARG A 15 -14.97 -3.39 -4.44
N GLU A 16 -14.95 -3.35 -3.13
CA GLU A 16 -13.88 -2.74 -2.38
C GLU A 16 -12.68 -3.69 -2.31
N HIS A 17 -11.50 -3.14 -2.53
CA HIS A 17 -10.26 -3.91 -2.49
C HIS A 17 -9.48 -3.52 -1.25
N LYS A 18 -9.15 -4.49 -0.43
CA LYS A 18 -8.45 -4.24 0.81
C LYS A 18 -6.96 -4.10 0.59
N VAL A 19 -6.42 -2.99 1.11
CA VAL A 19 -4.99 -2.66 1.04
C VAL A 19 -4.53 -2.36 2.45
N ILE A 20 -3.35 -2.85 2.81
CA ILE A 20 -2.70 -2.44 4.05
C ILE A 20 -1.47 -1.60 3.70
N ILE A 21 -1.21 -0.58 4.50
CA ILE A 21 -0.04 0.27 4.33
C ILE A 21 0.79 0.24 5.61
N VAL A 22 2.07 -0.06 5.46
CA VAL A 22 3.02 -0.18 6.56
C VAL A 22 4.29 0.62 6.24
N GLY A 23 5.05 0.93 7.26
CA GLY A 23 6.31 1.65 7.12
C GLY A 23 6.83 2.05 8.49
N LEU A 24 8.14 2.21 8.59
CA LEU A 24 8.74 2.71 9.81
C LEU A 24 8.36 4.17 10.03
N ASP A 25 8.52 4.63 11.25
CA ASP A 25 8.32 6.04 11.57
C ASP A 25 9.19 6.92 10.66
N ASN A 26 8.69 8.09 10.31
CA ASN A 26 9.36 9.07 9.43
C ASN A 26 9.55 8.62 7.98
N ALA A 27 8.97 7.49 7.56
CA ALA A 27 9.04 7.07 6.16
C ALA A 27 8.16 7.93 5.23
N GLY A 28 7.20 8.66 5.80
CA GLY A 28 6.31 9.52 5.03
C GLY A 28 4.95 8.92 4.75
N LYS A 29 4.58 7.87 5.47
CA LYS A 29 3.33 7.15 5.27
C LYS A 29 2.10 8.07 5.37
N THR A 30 2.04 8.92 6.38
CA THR A 30 0.93 9.85 6.59
C THR A 30 0.81 10.84 5.43
N THR A 31 1.94 11.37 4.97
CA THR A 31 1.96 12.32 3.85
C THR A 31 1.50 11.64 2.56
N ILE A 32 1.89 10.40 2.33
CA ILE A 32 1.46 9.62 1.17
C ILE A 32 -0.06 9.41 1.19
N LEU A 33 -0.61 9.02 2.34
CA LEU A 33 -2.06 8.85 2.49
C LEU A 33 -2.79 10.16 2.22
N TYR A 34 -2.28 11.28 2.73
CA TYR A 34 -2.84 12.58 2.49
C TYR A 34 -2.86 12.92 0.99
N GLN A 35 -1.77 12.65 0.28
CA GLN A 35 -1.69 12.88 -1.16
C GLN A 35 -2.69 12.02 -1.94
N PHE A 36 -2.83 10.76 -1.56
CA PHE A 36 -3.82 9.88 -2.19
C PHE A 36 -5.23 10.42 -2.02
N LEU A 37 -5.56 10.91 -0.84
CA LEU A 37 -6.90 11.40 -0.52
C LEU A 37 -7.22 12.73 -1.19
N THR A 38 -6.23 13.60 -1.38
CA THR A 38 -6.48 14.97 -1.84
C THR A 38 -6.33 15.16 -3.34
N LYS A 39 -5.44 14.38 -4.00
CA LYS A 39 -5.12 14.61 -5.42
C LYS A 39 -5.73 13.62 -6.39
N GLU A 40 -5.79 12.35 -6.03
CA GLU A 40 -6.22 11.29 -6.94
C GLU A 40 -7.54 10.68 -6.57
N ALA A 41 -8.00 10.90 -5.37
CA ALA A 41 -9.17 10.22 -4.85
C ALA A 41 -10.35 11.16 -4.73
N VAL A 42 -11.51 10.67 -5.12
CA VAL A 42 -12.76 11.31 -4.74
C VAL A 42 -13.08 10.83 -3.34
N GLN A 43 -13.05 11.74 -2.39
CA GLN A 43 -13.45 11.44 -1.02
C GLN A 43 -14.94 11.16 -1.01
N THR A 44 -15.31 9.92 -0.76
CA THR A 44 -16.70 9.53 -0.82
C THR A 44 -17.37 9.44 0.55
N SER A 45 -16.60 9.31 1.63
CA SER A 45 -17.20 9.31 2.96
C SER A 45 -16.15 9.51 4.04
N PRO A 46 -16.59 9.96 5.24
CA PRO A 46 -15.68 9.99 6.37
C PRO A 46 -15.25 8.59 6.75
N THR A 47 -14.10 8.53 7.38
CA THR A 47 -13.42 7.34 7.83
C THR A 47 -14.34 6.30 8.47
N ILE A 48 -14.24 5.07 7.98
CA ILE A 48 -14.94 3.93 8.54
C ILE A 48 -14.38 3.58 9.94
N GLY A 49 -13.18 4.08 10.21
CA GLY A 49 -12.52 3.94 11.51
C GLY A 49 -11.30 4.81 11.52
N SER A 50 -10.63 4.93 12.66
CA SER A 50 -9.49 5.82 12.80
C SER A 50 -8.30 5.43 11.91
N ASN A 51 -8.26 4.18 11.41
CA ASN A 51 -7.13 3.64 10.68
C ASN A 51 -7.47 3.17 9.26
N VAL A 52 -8.65 3.48 8.77
CA VAL A 52 -9.10 3.03 7.44
C VAL A 52 -9.51 4.24 6.61
N GLU A 53 -8.96 4.33 5.41
CA GLU A 53 -9.30 5.38 4.45
C GLU A 53 -9.79 4.75 3.15
N GLU A 54 -10.81 5.36 2.56
CA GLU A 54 -11.31 4.90 1.27
C GLU A 54 -10.75 5.77 0.16
N ILE A 55 -10.17 5.12 -0.85
CA ILE A 55 -9.60 5.79 -2.02
C ILE A 55 -10.27 5.24 -3.27
N ALA A 56 -10.88 6.13 -4.06
CA ALA A 56 -11.51 5.73 -5.32
C ALA A 56 -10.68 6.24 -6.49
N VAL A 57 -10.28 5.33 -7.37
CA VAL A 57 -9.47 5.65 -8.56
C VAL A 57 -10.14 4.99 -9.76
N LYS A 58 -10.64 5.80 -10.70
CA LYS A 58 -11.21 5.30 -11.96
C LYS A 58 -12.19 4.13 -11.76
N LYS A 59 -13.18 4.30 -10.88
CA LYS A 59 -14.20 3.29 -10.55
C LYS A 59 -13.69 2.10 -9.75
N THR A 60 -12.43 2.12 -9.33
CA THR A 60 -11.86 1.11 -8.43
C THR A 60 -11.79 1.70 -7.03
N ARG A 61 -12.30 0.98 -6.04
CA ARG A 61 -12.36 1.45 -4.66
C ARG A 61 -11.39 0.64 -3.81
N PHE A 62 -10.50 1.34 -3.12
CA PHE A 62 -9.55 0.73 -2.20
C PHE A 62 -9.87 1.13 -0.77
N LEU A 63 -9.90 0.15 0.11
CA LEU A 63 -9.92 0.40 1.55
C LEU A 63 -8.50 0.23 2.05
N VAL A 64 -7.87 1.33 2.43
CA VAL A 64 -6.48 1.34 2.87
C VAL A 64 -6.43 1.35 4.39
N TRP A 65 -5.90 0.29 4.96
CA TRP A 65 -5.75 0.14 6.40
C TRP A 65 -4.34 0.57 6.81
N ASP A 66 -4.28 1.66 7.59
CA ASP A 66 -3.02 2.16 8.11
C ASP A 66 -2.65 1.35 9.36
N ILE A 67 -1.67 0.46 9.19
CA ILE A 67 -1.16 -0.34 10.29
C ILE A 67 0.05 0.37 10.87
N GLY A 68 -0.10 0.94 12.06
CA GLY A 68 0.96 1.67 12.72
C GLY A 68 2.17 0.77 13.01
N GLY A 69 3.37 1.35 12.90
CA GLY A 69 4.62 0.63 13.09
C GLY A 69 5.00 0.36 14.55
N GLN A 70 4.09 0.57 15.50
CA GLN A 70 4.40 0.37 16.92
C GLN A 70 4.40 -1.11 17.27
N GLU A 71 5.41 -1.52 18.04
CA GLU A 71 5.57 -2.91 18.47
C GLU A 71 4.36 -3.44 19.23
N SER A 72 3.70 -2.57 20.00
CA SER A 72 2.52 -2.95 20.78
C SER A 72 1.34 -3.40 19.92
N LEU A 73 1.32 -3.01 18.64
CA LEU A 73 0.26 -3.38 17.72
C LEU A 73 0.55 -4.66 16.93
N ARG A 74 1.77 -5.17 16.99
CA ARG A 74 2.17 -6.37 16.23
C ARG A 74 1.36 -7.61 16.60
N ALA A 75 0.97 -7.73 17.85
CA ALA A 75 0.18 -8.86 18.33
C ALA A 75 -1.23 -8.89 17.71
N THR A 76 -1.74 -7.73 17.27
CA THR A 76 -3.06 -7.62 16.67
C THR A 76 -3.03 -7.58 15.14
N TRP A 77 -1.86 -7.65 14.52
CA TRP A 77 -1.72 -7.58 13.06
C TRP A 77 -2.48 -8.68 12.35
N ASN A 78 -2.55 -9.86 12.94
CA ASN A 78 -3.23 -11.00 12.32
C ASN A 78 -4.68 -10.68 11.95
N SER A 79 -5.37 -9.86 12.76
CA SER A 79 -6.74 -9.49 12.48
C SER A 79 -6.89 -8.53 11.29
N TYR A 80 -5.79 -7.86 10.92
CA TYR A 80 -5.80 -6.91 9.80
C TYR A 80 -5.47 -7.55 8.46
N PHE A 81 -4.89 -8.74 8.46
CA PHE A 81 -4.36 -9.34 7.22
C PHE A 81 -5.40 -10.06 6.37
N CYS A 82 -6.52 -10.44 6.96
CA CYS A 82 -7.54 -11.21 6.26
C CYS A 82 -8.04 -10.47 5.01
N ASN A 83 -8.11 -11.17 3.89
CA ASN A 83 -8.60 -10.66 2.60
C ASN A 83 -7.80 -9.50 2.02
N THR A 84 -6.56 -9.31 2.44
CA THR A 84 -5.69 -8.26 1.90
C THR A 84 -5.23 -8.63 0.49
N GLU A 85 -5.44 -7.72 -0.45
CA GLU A 85 -5.04 -7.90 -1.85
C GLU A 85 -3.71 -7.24 -2.18
N ILE A 86 -3.39 -6.13 -1.50
CA ILE A 86 -2.15 -5.39 -1.73
C ILE A 86 -1.55 -4.96 -0.41
N VAL A 87 -0.25 -5.11 -0.28
CA VAL A 87 0.55 -4.57 0.82
C VAL A 87 1.38 -3.42 0.26
N ILE A 88 1.22 -2.23 0.84
CA ILE A 88 2.06 -1.08 0.52
C ILE A 88 3.08 -0.92 1.63
N LEU A 89 4.36 -0.96 1.27
CA LEU A 89 5.46 -0.67 2.18
C LEU A 89 6.06 0.67 1.81
N VAL A 90 6.03 1.62 2.74
CA VAL A 90 6.64 2.94 2.54
C VAL A 90 8.04 2.94 3.13
N VAL A 91 9.02 3.28 2.31
CA VAL A 91 10.44 3.28 2.69
C VAL A 91 11.00 4.69 2.54
N ASP A 92 11.73 5.14 3.54
CA ASP A 92 12.56 6.33 3.44
C ASP A 92 13.83 5.96 2.66
N SER A 93 13.94 6.45 1.42
CA SER A 93 15.06 6.10 0.55
C SER A 93 16.41 6.64 1.03
N THR A 94 16.41 7.50 2.03
CA THR A 94 17.67 8.02 2.62
C THR A 94 18.12 7.24 3.84
N ASP A 95 17.26 6.38 4.38
CA ASP A 95 17.51 5.68 5.64
C ASP A 95 18.12 4.29 5.39
N ARG A 96 19.38 4.28 5.02
CA ARG A 96 20.10 3.04 4.68
C ARG A 96 20.27 2.13 5.91
N GLU A 97 20.37 2.73 7.09
CA GLU A 97 20.63 1.99 8.32
C GLU A 97 19.47 1.11 8.75
N ARG A 98 18.24 1.58 8.58
CA ARG A 98 17.07 0.82 9.00
C ARG A 98 16.48 -0.08 7.90
N LEU A 99 17.16 -0.17 6.76
CA LEU A 99 16.64 -0.97 5.64
C LEU A 99 16.65 -2.47 5.99
N THR A 100 17.61 -2.93 6.79
CA THR A 100 17.64 -4.31 7.26
C THR A 100 16.44 -4.63 8.14
N ILE A 101 16.06 -3.71 9.03
CA ILE A 101 14.89 -3.87 9.89
C ILE A 101 13.63 -3.92 9.01
N THR A 102 13.54 -3.03 8.04
CA THR A 102 12.42 -2.98 7.10
C THR A 102 12.30 -4.31 6.32
N LYS A 103 13.41 -4.83 5.85
CA LYS A 103 13.44 -6.12 5.16
C LYS A 103 12.90 -7.25 6.03
N GLU A 104 13.40 -7.33 7.26
CA GLU A 104 12.98 -8.37 8.20
C GLU A 104 11.48 -8.30 8.51
N GLU A 105 10.97 -7.09 8.74
CA GLU A 105 9.55 -6.88 9.01
C GLU A 105 8.69 -7.27 7.80
N LEU A 106 9.11 -6.87 6.61
CA LEU A 106 8.38 -7.20 5.38
C LEU A 106 8.30 -8.71 5.18
N HIS A 107 9.43 -9.40 5.25
CA HIS A 107 9.46 -10.85 5.01
C HIS A 107 8.71 -11.61 6.11
N ARG A 108 8.78 -11.15 7.34
CA ARG A 108 8.01 -11.75 8.44
C ARG A 108 6.51 -11.63 8.20
N MET A 109 6.08 -10.43 7.83
CA MET A 109 4.67 -10.17 7.55
C MET A 109 4.18 -11.01 6.36
N LEU A 110 4.95 -11.06 5.28
CA LEU A 110 4.57 -11.79 4.08
C LEU A 110 4.57 -13.31 4.25
N ALA A 111 5.20 -13.82 5.31
CA ALA A 111 5.15 -15.24 5.64
C ALA A 111 3.79 -15.65 6.21
N HIS A 112 2.97 -14.69 6.63
CA HIS A 112 1.63 -14.98 7.14
C HIS A 112 0.75 -15.51 6.02
N GLU A 113 -0.02 -16.58 6.30
CA GLU A 113 -0.82 -17.24 5.27
C GLU A 113 -1.88 -16.34 4.63
N ASP A 114 -2.43 -15.39 5.39
CA ASP A 114 -3.43 -14.45 4.87
C ASP A 114 -2.87 -13.49 3.82
N LEU A 115 -1.55 -13.35 3.75
CA LEU A 115 -0.87 -12.47 2.80
C LEU A 115 -0.18 -13.21 1.65
N GLN A 116 -0.38 -14.53 1.54
CA GLN A 116 0.30 -15.34 0.52
C GLN A 116 0.02 -14.88 -0.91
N ASN A 117 -1.19 -14.41 -1.16
CA ASN A 117 -1.61 -13.99 -2.49
C ASN A 117 -1.60 -12.47 -2.67
N ALA A 118 -1.16 -11.73 -1.68
CA ALA A 118 -1.12 -10.27 -1.76
C ALA A 118 0.02 -9.81 -2.67
N SER A 119 -0.28 -8.80 -3.50
CA SER A 119 0.75 -8.11 -4.26
C SER A 119 1.47 -7.11 -3.37
N VAL A 120 2.74 -6.84 -3.64
CA VAL A 120 3.56 -5.96 -2.81
C VAL A 120 3.96 -4.72 -3.61
N LEU A 121 3.61 -3.55 -3.09
CA LEU A 121 4.04 -2.28 -3.65
C LEU A 121 4.97 -1.60 -2.65
N VAL A 122 6.21 -1.38 -3.04
CA VAL A 122 7.16 -0.64 -2.23
C VAL A 122 7.23 0.79 -2.77
N LEU A 123 6.92 1.76 -1.92
CA LEU A 123 7.03 3.17 -2.25
C LEU A 123 8.38 3.68 -1.74
N ALA A 124 9.32 3.84 -2.66
CA ALA A 124 10.65 4.37 -2.36
C ALA A 124 10.54 5.89 -2.27
N ASN A 125 10.19 6.38 -1.10
CA ASN A 125 9.85 7.78 -0.85
C ASN A 125 11.09 8.65 -0.64
N LYS A 126 10.89 9.96 -0.66
CA LYS A 126 11.92 11.00 -0.44
C LYS A 126 12.96 11.05 -1.55
N GLN A 127 12.51 10.83 -2.79
CA GLN A 127 13.40 10.89 -3.95
C GLN A 127 13.91 12.29 -4.26
N ASP A 128 13.34 13.32 -3.63
CA ASP A 128 13.84 14.70 -3.70
C ASP A 128 15.15 14.90 -2.96
N MET A 129 15.51 13.97 -2.08
CA MET A 129 16.73 14.07 -1.28
C MET A 129 17.95 13.57 -2.07
N LYS A 130 19.09 14.26 -1.90
CA LYS A 130 20.30 13.99 -2.69
C LYS A 130 20.85 12.58 -2.51
N ASN A 131 20.73 12.02 -1.32
CA ASN A 131 21.33 10.72 -1.00
C ASN A 131 20.31 9.57 -1.05
N SER A 132 19.21 9.78 -1.75
CA SER A 132 18.18 8.76 -1.83
C SER A 132 18.65 7.55 -2.63
N MET A 133 18.30 6.36 -2.14
CA MET A 133 18.53 5.13 -2.87
C MET A 133 17.57 5.02 -4.05
N SER A 134 18.04 4.45 -5.15
CA SER A 134 17.17 4.18 -6.30
C SER A 134 16.21 3.04 -6.02
N ALA A 135 15.18 2.92 -6.84
CA ALA A 135 14.26 1.79 -6.76
C ALA A 135 14.99 0.45 -6.89
N ALA A 136 16.00 0.39 -7.78
CA ALA A 136 16.80 -0.83 -7.96
C ALA A 136 17.60 -1.19 -6.71
N GLU A 137 18.23 -0.21 -6.07
CA GLU A 137 18.95 -0.43 -4.81
C GLU A 137 18.05 -0.93 -3.71
N ILE A 138 16.87 -0.35 -3.57
CA ILE A 138 15.89 -0.76 -2.56
C ILE A 138 15.39 -2.17 -2.84
N SER A 139 15.08 -2.47 -4.10
CA SER A 139 14.67 -3.82 -4.51
C SER A 139 15.69 -4.88 -4.11
N GLN A 140 16.96 -4.61 -4.36
CA GLN A 140 18.04 -5.52 -4.00
C GLN A 140 18.19 -5.65 -2.50
N SER A 141 18.16 -4.52 -1.79
CA SER A 141 18.34 -4.52 -0.33
C SER A 141 17.22 -5.22 0.40
N LEU A 142 16.00 -5.14 -0.12
CA LEU A 142 14.83 -5.83 0.46
C LEU A 142 14.72 -7.27 -0.03
N THR A 143 15.57 -7.70 -0.95
CA THR A 143 15.57 -9.05 -1.52
C THR A 143 14.21 -9.42 -2.12
N LEU A 144 13.64 -8.50 -2.89
CA LEU A 144 12.30 -8.70 -3.46
C LEU A 144 12.27 -9.83 -4.48
N SER A 145 13.40 -10.12 -5.12
CA SER A 145 13.50 -11.24 -6.06
C SER A 145 13.23 -12.60 -5.41
N SER A 146 13.33 -12.69 -4.08
CA SER A 146 13.01 -13.91 -3.36
C SER A 146 11.51 -14.11 -3.13
N LEU A 147 10.69 -13.11 -3.47
CA LEU A 147 9.22 -13.21 -3.33
C LEU A 147 8.64 -13.97 -4.52
N ASN A 148 8.92 -15.26 -4.57
CA ASN A 148 8.50 -16.13 -5.66
C ASN A 148 6.98 -16.16 -5.79
N ALA A 149 6.47 -16.11 -7.02
CA ALA A 149 5.05 -16.20 -7.35
C ALA A 149 4.20 -15.00 -6.90
N ARG A 150 4.79 -13.98 -6.28
CA ARG A 150 4.06 -12.74 -5.93
C ARG A 150 4.36 -11.66 -6.96
N SER A 151 3.35 -10.86 -7.27
CA SER A 151 3.57 -9.62 -7.99
C SER A 151 4.14 -8.58 -7.03
N TRP A 152 5.23 -7.94 -7.42
CA TRP A 152 5.77 -6.84 -6.64
C TRP A 152 6.28 -5.74 -7.56
N HIS A 153 6.34 -4.53 -7.02
CA HIS A 153 6.81 -3.37 -7.76
C HIS A 153 7.42 -2.37 -6.78
N VAL A 154 8.49 -1.72 -7.18
CA VAL A 154 9.06 -0.61 -6.42
C VAL A 154 8.85 0.66 -7.22
N GLN A 155 8.17 1.60 -6.63
CA GLN A 155 7.87 2.90 -7.24
C GLN A 155 8.63 4.00 -6.51
N ALA A 156 9.53 4.67 -7.23
CA ALA A 156 10.17 5.86 -6.72
C ALA A 156 9.15 6.99 -6.61
N CYS A 157 9.12 7.69 -5.50
CA CYS A 157 8.15 8.74 -5.29
C CYS A 157 8.65 9.84 -4.36
N CYS A 158 7.92 10.94 -4.35
CA CYS A 158 8.12 12.04 -3.42
C CYS A 158 6.75 12.45 -2.87
N ALA A 159 6.51 12.16 -1.59
CA ALA A 159 5.22 12.45 -0.98
C ALA A 159 4.93 13.95 -0.91
N LEU A 160 5.97 14.78 -0.84
CA LEU A 160 5.79 16.23 -0.76
C LEU A 160 5.23 16.82 -2.06
N THR A 161 5.66 16.31 -3.20
CA THR A 161 5.21 16.80 -4.51
C THR A 161 4.11 15.94 -5.12
N GLY A 162 3.97 14.71 -4.67
CA GLY A 162 3.05 13.73 -5.26
C GLY A 162 3.65 12.96 -6.42
N GLU A 163 4.90 13.23 -6.80
CA GLU A 163 5.55 12.54 -7.92
C GLU A 163 5.62 11.03 -7.66
N GLY A 164 5.26 10.25 -8.67
CA GLY A 164 5.27 8.79 -8.60
C GLY A 164 4.01 8.18 -7.99
N LEU A 165 3.17 8.96 -7.33
CA LEU A 165 1.98 8.43 -6.67
C LEU A 165 0.86 8.06 -7.65
N PRO A 166 0.59 8.84 -8.72
CA PRO A 166 -0.38 8.38 -9.73
C PRO A 166 0.00 7.05 -10.36
N ALA A 167 1.29 6.85 -10.66
CA ALA A 167 1.77 5.59 -11.21
C ALA A 167 1.55 4.44 -10.23
N SER A 168 1.70 4.71 -8.92
CA SER A 168 1.44 3.72 -7.88
C SER A 168 -0.03 3.28 -7.88
N LEU A 169 -0.94 4.22 -7.97
CA LEU A 169 -2.37 3.93 -7.99
C LEU A 169 -2.76 3.14 -9.25
N ASP A 170 -2.16 3.47 -10.39
CA ASP A 170 -2.38 2.74 -11.63
C ASP A 170 -1.90 1.29 -11.52
N TRP A 171 -0.73 1.08 -10.92
CA TRP A 171 -0.21 -0.25 -10.71
C TRP A 171 -1.13 -1.06 -9.78
N MET A 172 -1.57 -0.46 -8.68
CA MET A 172 -2.50 -1.10 -7.75
C MET A 172 -3.78 -1.52 -8.46
N ARG A 173 -4.34 -0.62 -9.25
CA ARG A 173 -5.55 -0.89 -10.00
C ARG A 173 -5.35 -2.06 -10.97
N SER A 174 -4.20 -2.11 -11.64
CA SER A 174 -3.90 -3.21 -12.57
C SER A 174 -3.84 -4.57 -11.90
N ARG A 175 -3.45 -4.62 -10.62
CA ARG A 175 -3.35 -5.87 -9.87
C ARG A 175 -4.71 -6.42 -9.45
N VAL A 176 -5.68 -5.55 -9.15
CA VAL A 176 -6.99 -5.99 -8.68
C VAL A 176 -8.00 -6.17 -9.80
N VAL A 177 -7.87 -5.43 -10.90
CA VAL A 177 -8.77 -5.53 -12.05
C VAL A 177 -8.42 -6.74 -12.93
N ALA A 178 -7.17 -7.18 -12.92
CA ALA A 178 -6.71 -8.31 -13.72
C ALA A 178 -7.17 -9.68 -13.19
N ASN A 179 -7.77 -9.74 -12.01
CA ASN A 179 -8.23 -10.99 -11.37
C ASN A 179 -9.72 -11.21 -11.57
#